data_241823909759a6d9b2e03b6d856a7b1c
#
_entry.id   241823909759a6d9b2e03b6d856a7b1c
#
_cell.length_a   1.000
_cell.length_b   1.000
_cell.length_c   1.000
_cell.angle_alpha   90.00
_cell.angle_beta   90.00
_cell.angle_gamma   90.00
#
_symmetry.space_group_name_H-M   'P 1'
#
loop_
_entity.id
_entity.type
_entity.pdbx_description
1 polymer ?
#
loop_
_entity_poly.entity_id
_entity_poly.type
_entity_poly.pdbx_seq_one_letter_code
_entity_poly.pdbx_strand_id
1 'polypeptide(L)'
;MSSLITQRLIAFARNEFRLDWDGIHGAPHWSRVRHNGLLLAERTGANTRVVEYFAFLHDLGRENDYHDPEHGFRAAAIAVNIAGDLIDVSNEELDLLTEACCGHSDGHLIA
;
A
#
# COMPACT_ATOMS: atom_id res chain seq x y z
N MET A 1 -7.25 -3.88 -15.85
CA MET A 1 -7.46 -3.21 -14.53
C MET A 1 -7.68 -4.28 -13.48
N SER A 2 -7.00 -4.14 -12.35
CA SER A 2 -7.17 -5.11 -11.25
C SER A 2 -8.54 -4.96 -10.60
N SER A 3 -9.23 -6.08 -10.38
CA SER A 3 -10.48 -6.09 -9.63
C SER A 3 -10.28 -5.87 -8.12
N LEU A 4 -9.04 -5.94 -7.63
CA LEU A 4 -8.71 -5.71 -6.22
C LEU A 4 -8.87 -4.25 -5.82
N ILE A 5 -8.49 -3.34 -6.70
CA ILE A 5 -8.55 -1.90 -6.45
C ILE A 5 -9.88 -1.37 -6.97
N THR A 6 -10.89 -1.42 -6.11
CA THR A 6 -12.24 -1.03 -6.44
C THR A 6 -12.44 0.47 -6.41
N GLN A 7 -13.52 0.96 -7.00
CA GLN A 7 -13.86 2.38 -6.93
C GLN A 7 -14.15 2.84 -5.50
N ARG A 8 -14.73 1.98 -4.66
CA ARG A 8 -14.94 2.28 -3.24
C ARG A 8 -13.61 2.47 -2.52
N LEU A 9 -12.62 1.63 -2.81
CA LEU A 9 -11.28 1.76 -2.23
C LEU A 9 -10.60 3.04 -2.69
N ILE A 10 -10.70 3.37 -3.97
CA ILE A 10 -10.13 4.60 -4.52
C ILE A 10 -10.77 5.83 -3.86
N ALA A 11 -12.09 5.85 -3.70
CA ALA A 11 -12.78 6.96 -3.06
C ALA A 11 -12.34 7.13 -1.60
N PHE A 12 -12.21 6.03 -0.88
CA PHE A 12 -11.68 6.05 0.48
C PHE A 12 -10.27 6.62 0.52
N ALA A 13 -9.40 6.16 -0.39
CA ALA A 13 -8.01 6.60 -0.44
C ALA A 13 -7.88 8.10 -0.74
N ARG A 14 -8.68 8.61 -1.69
CA ARG A 14 -8.68 10.04 -2.01
C ARG A 14 -9.10 10.89 -0.81
N ASN A 15 -10.04 10.39 -0.02
CA ASN A 15 -10.50 11.09 1.17
C ASN A 15 -9.47 11.05 2.31
N GLU A 16 -8.72 9.96 2.42
CA GLU A 16 -7.69 9.78 3.45
C GLU A 16 -6.38 10.48 3.13
N PHE A 17 -5.99 10.52 1.85
CA PHE A 17 -4.69 11.00 1.44
C PHE A 17 -4.61 12.52 1.60
N ARG A 18 -3.62 12.97 2.36
CA ARG A 18 -3.47 14.38 2.75
C ARG A 18 -2.59 15.18 1.81
N LEU A 19 -1.87 14.51 0.91
CA LEU A 19 -0.92 15.13 0.00
C LEU A 19 -1.52 15.26 -1.39
N ASP A 20 -0.72 15.76 -2.34
CA ASP A 20 -1.14 15.87 -3.73
C ASP A 20 -1.33 14.47 -4.32
N TRP A 21 -2.56 14.16 -4.75
CA TRP A 21 -2.89 12.86 -5.34
C TRP A 21 -2.02 12.53 -6.55
N ASP A 22 -1.65 13.53 -7.33
CA ASP A 22 -0.80 13.39 -8.53
C ASP A 22 0.66 13.73 -8.25
N GLY A 23 1.04 13.90 -7.00
CA GLY A 23 2.38 14.27 -6.57
C GLY A 23 3.33 13.09 -6.45
N ILE A 24 4.49 13.35 -5.85
CA ILE A 24 5.61 12.38 -5.79
C ILE A 24 5.29 11.13 -5.00
N HIS A 25 4.37 11.18 -4.05
CA HIS A 25 3.93 10.02 -3.26
C HIS A 25 2.47 9.64 -3.55
N GLY A 26 1.87 10.22 -4.58
CA GLY A 26 0.48 9.95 -4.96
C GLY A 26 0.35 8.82 -5.99
N ALA A 27 -0.74 8.87 -6.76
CA ALA A 27 -1.11 7.80 -7.68
C ALA A 27 -0.03 7.42 -8.71
N PRO A 28 0.72 8.36 -9.31
CA PRO A 28 1.80 7.98 -10.24
C PRO A 28 2.88 7.13 -9.58
N HIS A 29 3.26 7.45 -8.33
CA HIS A 29 4.22 6.66 -7.56
C HIS A 29 3.68 5.26 -7.27
N TRP A 30 2.43 5.15 -6.84
CA TRP A 30 1.80 3.86 -6.55
C TRP A 30 1.78 2.96 -7.79
N SER A 31 1.50 3.53 -8.96
CA SER A 31 1.51 2.79 -10.22
C SER A 31 2.88 2.20 -10.53
N ARG A 32 3.94 2.97 -10.30
CA ARG A 32 5.32 2.49 -10.49
C ARG A 32 5.68 1.39 -9.50
N VAL A 33 5.32 1.55 -8.24
CA VAL A 33 5.58 0.54 -7.20
C VAL A 33 4.83 -0.75 -7.54
N ARG A 34 3.58 -0.64 -7.99
CA ARG A 34 2.78 -1.78 -8.40
C ARG A 34 3.45 -2.53 -9.56
N HIS A 35 3.84 -1.81 -10.61
CA HIS A 35 4.46 -2.40 -11.78
C HIS A 35 5.75 -3.15 -11.41
N ASN A 36 6.64 -2.49 -10.68
CA ASN A 36 7.91 -3.08 -10.26
C ASN A 36 7.72 -4.26 -9.31
N GLY A 37 6.78 -4.14 -8.39
CA GLY A 37 6.48 -5.20 -7.42
C GLY A 37 5.91 -6.44 -8.09
N LEU A 38 5.04 -6.29 -9.08
CA LEU A 38 4.48 -7.42 -9.81
C LEU A 38 5.53 -8.13 -10.66
N LEU A 39 6.46 -7.37 -11.28
CA LEU A 39 7.58 -7.96 -12.00
C LEU A 39 8.47 -8.80 -11.07
N LEU A 40 8.76 -8.28 -9.88
CA LEU A 40 9.55 -8.99 -8.90
C LEU A 40 8.82 -10.24 -8.40
N ALA A 41 7.51 -10.16 -8.19
CA ALA A 41 6.70 -11.28 -7.73
C ALA A 41 6.71 -12.43 -8.74
N GLU A 42 6.77 -12.17 -10.04
CA GLU A 42 6.90 -13.21 -11.06
C GLU A 42 8.15 -14.05 -10.86
N ARG A 43 9.23 -13.44 -10.38
CA ARG A 43 10.51 -14.12 -10.17
C ARG A 43 10.62 -14.80 -8.83
N THR A 44 9.97 -14.27 -7.80
CA THR A 44 10.13 -14.73 -6.42
C THR A 44 8.98 -15.61 -5.95
N GLY A 45 7.84 -15.59 -6.66
CA GLY A 45 6.62 -16.29 -6.22
C GLY A 45 5.90 -15.55 -5.10
N ALA A 46 6.19 -14.27 -4.88
CA ALA A 46 5.50 -13.48 -3.86
C ALA A 46 4.02 -13.35 -4.15
N ASN A 47 3.21 -13.14 -3.11
CA ASN A 47 1.77 -13.00 -3.23
C ASN A 47 1.41 -11.69 -3.95
N THR A 48 0.90 -11.79 -5.18
CA THR A 48 0.59 -10.64 -6.02
C THR A 48 -0.54 -9.78 -5.43
N ARG A 49 -1.48 -10.36 -4.68
CA ARG A 49 -2.55 -9.62 -4.03
C ARG A 49 -1.99 -8.69 -2.96
N VAL A 50 -1.08 -9.20 -2.14
CA VAL A 50 -0.39 -8.39 -1.13
C VAL A 50 0.43 -7.28 -1.79
N VAL A 51 1.13 -7.59 -2.89
CA VAL A 51 1.90 -6.60 -3.65
C VAL A 51 1.01 -5.46 -4.15
N GLU A 52 -0.14 -5.77 -4.73
CA GLU A 52 -1.06 -4.75 -5.23
C GLU A 52 -1.59 -3.86 -4.11
N TYR A 53 -2.04 -4.44 -3.00
CA TYR A 53 -2.53 -3.65 -1.88
C TYR A 53 -1.41 -2.83 -1.23
N PHE A 54 -0.22 -3.40 -1.10
CA PHE A 54 0.94 -2.65 -0.60
C PHE A 54 1.23 -1.43 -1.46
N ALA A 55 1.30 -1.61 -2.78
CA ALA A 55 1.57 -0.52 -3.70
C ALA A 55 0.56 0.63 -3.54
N PHE A 56 -0.71 0.28 -3.35
CA PHE A 56 -1.78 1.26 -3.23
C PHE A 56 -1.80 1.94 -1.86
N LEU A 57 -1.47 1.21 -0.79
CA LEU A 57 -1.68 1.69 0.59
C LEU A 57 -0.44 2.23 1.28
N HIS A 58 0.77 1.85 0.83
CA HIS A 58 1.99 2.05 1.63
C HIS A 58 2.29 3.52 1.97
N ASP A 59 1.91 4.46 1.13
CA ASP A 59 2.11 5.88 1.38
C ASP A 59 0.81 6.62 1.76
N LEU A 60 -0.30 5.89 1.89
CA LEU A 60 -1.61 6.51 2.13
C LEU A 60 -1.65 7.27 3.47
N GLY A 61 -0.87 6.82 4.44
CA GLY A 61 -0.80 7.46 5.75
C GLY A 61 0.20 8.60 5.87
N ARG A 62 0.83 9.03 4.77
CA ARG A 62 1.78 10.13 4.83
C ARG A 62 1.13 11.45 5.22
N GLU A 63 1.86 12.23 6.03
CA GLU A 63 1.45 13.58 6.43
C GLU A 63 2.23 14.66 5.69
N ASN A 64 3.38 14.30 5.10
CA ASN A 64 4.18 15.19 4.27
C ASN A 64 5.02 14.38 3.27
N ASP A 65 5.61 15.06 2.28
CA ASP A 65 6.41 14.43 1.22
C ASP A 65 7.88 14.23 1.59
N TYR A 66 8.27 14.59 2.81
CA TYR A 66 9.68 14.56 3.24
C TYR A 66 9.91 13.48 4.26
N HIS A 67 10.48 13.84 5.41
CA HIS A 67 10.74 12.89 6.49
C HIS A 67 9.45 12.58 7.24
N ASP A 68 9.03 11.33 7.15
CA ASP A 68 7.79 10.86 7.78
C ASP A 68 7.99 9.41 8.25
N PRO A 69 8.69 9.21 9.37
CA PRO A 69 9.09 7.87 9.82
C PRO A 69 7.91 6.99 10.22
N GLU A 70 6.77 7.57 10.56
CA GLU A 70 5.59 6.82 11.02
C GLU A 70 4.61 6.48 9.89
N HIS A 71 4.88 6.89 8.65
CA HIS A 71 3.90 6.73 7.57
C HIS A 71 3.56 5.25 7.28
N GLY A 72 4.53 4.35 7.41
CA GLY A 72 4.29 2.91 7.21
C GLY A 72 3.41 2.32 8.32
N PHE A 73 3.59 2.74 9.55
CA PHE A 73 2.76 2.30 10.67
C PHE A 73 1.33 2.81 10.51
N ARG A 74 1.15 4.04 10.03
CA ARG A 74 -0.19 4.57 9.74
C ARG A 74 -0.86 3.80 8.59
N ALA A 75 -0.10 3.45 7.54
CA ALA A 75 -0.60 2.64 6.44
C ALA A 75 -1.04 1.26 6.92
N ALA A 76 -0.26 0.64 7.81
CA ALA A 76 -0.62 -0.66 8.39
C ALA A 76 -1.92 -0.56 9.20
N ALA A 77 -2.09 0.49 9.99
CA ALA A 77 -3.31 0.72 10.75
C ALA A 77 -4.52 0.90 9.83
N ILE A 78 -4.36 1.63 8.73
CA ILE A 78 -5.41 1.79 7.73
C ILE A 78 -5.79 0.42 7.15
N ALA A 79 -4.82 -0.40 6.78
CA ALA A 79 -5.07 -1.73 6.22
C ALA A 79 -5.89 -2.60 7.17
N VAL A 80 -5.55 -2.59 8.46
CA VAL A 80 -6.30 -3.34 9.48
C VAL A 80 -7.75 -2.86 9.56
N ASN A 81 -7.96 -1.55 9.52
CA ASN A 81 -9.31 -0.99 9.65
C ASN A 81 -10.22 -1.32 8.46
N ILE A 82 -9.66 -1.44 7.25
CA ILE A 82 -10.46 -1.67 6.05
C ILE A 82 -10.45 -3.13 5.58
N ALA A 83 -9.71 -4.01 6.25
CA ALA A 83 -9.67 -5.44 5.90
C ALA A 83 -11.05 -6.07 6.04
N GLY A 84 -11.46 -6.84 5.03
CA GLY A 84 -12.76 -7.47 4.99
C GLY A 84 -13.90 -6.57 4.52
N ASP A 85 -13.65 -5.29 4.35
CA ASP A 85 -14.61 -4.32 3.81
C ASP A 85 -14.15 -3.76 2.46
N LEU A 86 -13.11 -2.94 2.47
CA LEU A 86 -12.59 -2.29 1.26
C LEU A 86 -11.48 -3.08 0.60
N ILE A 87 -10.77 -3.94 1.33
CA ILE A 87 -9.79 -4.85 0.78
C ILE A 87 -10.14 -6.28 1.14
N ASP A 88 -9.89 -7.19 0.20
CA ASP A 88 -10.19 -8.62 0.35
C ASP A 88 -8.89 -9.38 0.59
N VAL A 89 -8.58 -9.62 1.85
CA VAL A 89 -7.35 -10.32 2.26
C VAL A 89 -7.67 -11.34 3.34
N SER A 90 -6.94 -12.47 3.30
CA SER A 90 -6.95 -13.44 4.38
C SER A 90 -6.16 -12.88 5.57
N ASN A 91 -6.27 -13.52 6.73
CA ASN A 91 -5.49 -13.12 7.91
C ASN A 91 -3.99 -13.18 7.64
N GLU A 92 -3.53 -14.20 6.92
CA GLU A 92 -2.11 -14.33 6.55
C GLU A 92 -1.67 -13.22 5.61
N GLU A 93 -2.51 -12.89 4.62
CA GLU A 93 -2.23 -11.80 3.69
C GLU A 93 -2.20 -10.45 4.40
N LEU A 94 -3.10 -10.24 5.35
CA LEU A 94 -3.11 -9.01 6.14
C LEU A 94 -1.83 -8.87 6.97
N ASP A 95 -1.36 -9.96 7.59
CA ASP A 95 -0.11 -9.95 8.34
C ASP A 95 1.08 -9.58 7.44
N LEU A 96 1.15 -10.17 6.24
CA LEU A 96 2.20 -9.84 5.28
C LEU A 96 2.13 -8.37 4.85
N LEU A 97 0.92 -7.87 4.60
CA LEU A 97 0.69 -6.50 4.16
C LEU A 97 1.10 -5.49 5.24
N THR A 98 0.67 -5.72 6.48
CA THR A 98 1.01 -4.81 7.59
C THR A 98 2.50 -4.83 7.90
N GLU A 99 3.12 -6.00 7.85
CA GLU A 99 4.56 -6.14 8.04
C GLU A 99 5.34 -5.39 6.97
N ALA A 100 4.93 -5.51 5.72
CA ALA A 100 5.55 -4.77 4.61
C ALA A 100 5.42 -3.26 4.79
N CYS A 101 4.24 -2.77 5.17
CA CYS A 101 4.01 -1.35 5.40
C CYS A 101 4.90 -0.82 6.53
N CYS A 102 4.96 -1.52 7.66
CA CYS A 102 5.78 -1.13 8.80
C CYS A 102 7.27 -1.12 8.45
N GLY A 103 7.74 -2.16 7.77
CA GLY A 103 9.16 -2.27 7.38
C GLY A 103 9.56 -1.19 6.38
N HIS A 104 8.66 -0.79 5.51
CA HIS A 104 8.89 0.29 4.55
C HIS A 104 9.23 1.60 5.26
N SER A 105 8.48 1.99 6.30
CA SER A 105 8.71 3.25 7.00
C SER A 105 9.95 3.21 7.89
N ASP A 106 10.36 2.03 8.34
CA ASP A 106 11.57 1.85 9.16
C ASP A 106 12.86 1.86 8.34
N GLY A 107 12.74 1.93 7.02
CA GLY A 107 13.90 1.85 6.13
C GLY A 107 14.46 0.44 5.98
N HIS A 108 13.80 -0.57 6.51
CA HIS A 108 14.20 -1.96 6.30
C HIS A 108 13.85 -2.39 4.88
N LEU A 109 14.80 -3.06 4.25
CA LEU A 109 14.56 -3.64 2.93
C LEU A 109 13.73 -4.90 3.12
N ILE A 110 12.52 -4.87 2.62
CA ILE A 110 11.67 -6.04 2.56
C ILE A 110 11.80 -6.61 1.15
N ALA A 111 12.46 -7.71 1.07
CA ALA A 111 12.65 -8.39 -0.19
C ALA A 111 11.35 -9.02 -0.68
#